data_4b9698dca1a370cdb7c2b1d3d920b346
#
_entry.id   4b9698dca1a370cdb7c2b1d3d920b346
#
_cell.length_a   1.000
_cell.length_b   1.000
_cell.length_c   1.000
_cell.angle_alpha   90.00
_cell.angle_beta   90.00
_cell.angle_gamma   90.00
#
_symmetry.space_group_name_H-M   'P 1'
#
loop_
_entity.id
_entity.type
_entity.pdbx_description
1 polymer ?
#
loop_
_entity_poly.entity_id
_entity_poly.type
_entity_poly.pdbx_seq_one_letter_code
_entity_poly.pdbx_strand_id
1 'polypeptide(L)'
;MKPLLTVVIPVYNVEKYLKRCVESVLVQEWHNYDILLVDDGSTDSSPQICDDYVKAYDFISVIHKENGGLSEARNTGILHAKGDYVYFPDSDDWLEPQTFAELGEILESREFDIVSFNREFVKGEEDPIVSDPLVTQVFEGKDAFVKMLKHSYITGFANDKIYKKSLFIDNNISFPKGKYYEDLGTNYKLFLSAENVFATNQKYYHYLIDNPDSITQSWNEQKFSDMFGFYKDIFYSDFVRAQLNKEELQISQLYYVNGLTHILASLYKSKLDKKYIDITNEVKQELLKNSVSLSQMKDQPNKLKYILFRLKVLKLAFSIQNIF
;
A
#
# COMPACT_ATOMS: atom_id res chain seq x y z
N MET A 1 -23.92 -14.80 -13.24
CA MET A 1 -23.48 -15.33 -11.92
C MET A 1 -22.92 -14.19 -11.09
N LYS A 2 -22.90 -14.33 -9.75
CA LYS A 2 -22.20 -13.37 -8.87
C LYS A 2 -20.68 -13.59 -9.06
N PRO A 3 -19.88 -12.54 -9.35
CA PRO A 3 -18.43 -12.70 -9.48
C PRO A 3 -17.81 -13.08 -8.12
N LEU A 4 -16.66 -13.75 -8.14
CA LEU A 4 -15.91 -14.05 -6.94
C LEU A 4 -15.06 -12.84 -6.52
N LEU A 5 -14.47 -12.15 -7.49
CA LEU A 5 -13.61 -10.98 -7.29
C LEU A 5 -14.25 -9.73 -7.89
N THR A 6 -14.23 -8.60 -7.18
CA THR A 6 -14.45 -7.27 -7.78
C THR A 6 -13.10 -6.53 -7.82
N VAL A 7 -12.67 -6.17 -9.02
CA VAL A 7 -11.51 -5.30 -9.24
C VAL A 7 -12.00 -3.85 -9.15
N VAL A 8 -11.66 -3.17 -8.08
CA VAL A 8 -12.02 -1.77 -7.83
C VAL A 8 -10.86 -0.88 -8.29
N ILE A 9 -11.08 -0.09 -9.33
CA ILE A 9 -10.08 0.83 -9.88
C ILE A 9 -10.47 2.27 -9.51
N PRO A 10 -9.76 2.91 -8.55
CA PRO A 10 -9.95 4.33 -8.26
C PRO A 10 -9.45 5.17 -9.44
N VAL A 11 -10.26 6.13 -9.88
CA VAL A 11 -9.96 6.97 -11.05
C VAL A 11 -10.02 8.45 -10.63
N TYR A 12 -8.93 9.19 -10.85
CA TYR A 12 -8.91 10.64 -10.68
C TYR A 12 -7.84 11.30 -11.55
N ASN A 13 -8.26 11.96 -12.64
CA ASN A 13 -7.39 12.67 -13.58
C ASN A 13 -6.22 11.80 -14.12
N VAL A 14 -6.55 10.64 -14.65
CA VAL A 14 -5.59 9.61 -15.13
C VAL A 14 -5.84 9.20 -16.58
N GLU A 15 -6.38 10.09 -17.40
CA GLU A 15 -6.74 9.80 -18.80
C GLU A 15 -5.61 9.16 -19.62
N LYS A 16 -4.35 9.46 -19.28
CA LYS A 16 -3.16 8.93 -19.96
C LYS A 16 -2.88 7.46 -19.65
N TYR A 17 -3.29 6.97 -18.48
CA TYR A 17 -2.89 5.68 -17.92
C TYR A 17 -4.06 4.69 -17.80
N LEU A 18 -5.27 5.21 -17.57
CA LEU A 18 -6.47 4.43 -17.25
C LEU A 18 -6.73 3.29 -18.23
N LYS A 19 -6.54 3.56 -19.54
CA LYS A 19 -6.75 2.54 -20.57
C LYS A 19 -5.85 1.34 -20.38
N ARG A 20 -4.54 1.56 -20.14
CA ARG A 20 -3.57 0.48 -19.91
C ARG A 20 -3.94 -0.33 -18.66
N CYS A 21 -4.30 0.34 -17.57
CA CYS A 21 -4.72 -0.32 -16.35
C CYS A 21 -5.92 -1.24 -16.60
N VAL A 22 -6.99 -0.73 -17.20
CA VAL A 22 -8.21 -1.51 -17.48
C VAL A 22 -7.93 -2.66 -18.45
N GLU A 23 -7.18 -2.42 -19.52
CA GLU A 23 -6.83 -3.44 -20.50
C GLU A 23 -5.98 -4.56 -19.90
N SER A 24 -5.09 -4.26 -18.95
CA SER A 24 -4.32 -5.29 -18.23
C SER A 24 -5.19 -6.23 -17.40
N VAL A 25 -6.35 -5.76 -16.95
CA VAL A 25 -7.36 -6.59 -16.28
C VAL A 25 -8.20 -7.36 -17.29
N LEU A 26 -8.54 -6.75 -18.44
CA LEU A 26 -9.37 -7.38 -19.47
C LEU A 26 -8.70 -8.57 -20.16
N VAL A 27 -7.38 -8.61 -20.23
CA VAL A 27 -6.63 -9.72 -20.86
C VAL A 27 -6.43 -10.93 -19.94
N GLN A 28 -6.90 -10.88 -18.70
CA GLN A 28 -6.77 -11.98 -17.74
C GLN A 28 -7.61 -13.19 -18.16
N GLU A 29 -7.05 -14.39 -18.13
CA GLU A 29 -7.71 -15.63 -18.62
C GLU A 29 -8.72 -16.21 -17.63
N TRP A 30 -8.65 -15.87 -16.33
CA TRP A 30 -9.65 -16.27 -15.33
C TRP A 30 -10.78 -15.23 -15.29
N HIS A 31 -12.04 -15.65 -15.47
CA HIS A 31 -13.16 -14.73 -15.75
C HIS A 31 -14.22 -14.64 -14.61
N ASN A 32 -13.92 -15.13 -13.41
CA ASN A 32 -14.84 -15.06 -12.28
C ASN A 32 -14.71 -13.70 -11.53
N TYR A 33 -14.60 -12.60 -12.27
CA TYR A 33 -14.50 -11.25 -11.73
C TYR A 33 -15.42 -10.27 -12.44
N ASP A 34 -15.65 -9.12 -11.79
CA ASP A 34 -16.17 -7.89 -12.40
C ASP A 34 -15.23 -6.71 -12.10
N ILE A 35 -15.40 -5.61 -12.86
CA ILE A 35 -14.63 -4.39 -12.69
C ILE A 35 -15.57 -3.27 -12.23
N LEU A 36 -15.18 -2.57 -11.18
CA LEU A 36 -15.84 -1.37 -10.69
C LEU A 36 -14.88 -0.18 -10.79
N LEU A 37 -15.11 0.67 -11.77
CA LEU A 37 -14.42 1.95 -11.91
C LEU A 37 -15.05 2.94 -10.92
N VAL A 38 -14.25 3.61 -10.09
CA VAL A 38 -14.74 4.62 -9.15
C VAL A 38 -14.10 5.96 -9.53
N ASP A 39 -14.80 6.73 -10.36
CA ASP A 39 -14.38 8.07 -10.74
C ASP A 39 -14.65 9.06 -9.60
N ASP A 40 -13.58 9.51 -8.99
CA ASP A 40 -13.57 10.40 -7.83
C ASP A 40 -13.59 11.89 -8.24
N GLY A 41 -14.47 12.23 -9.19
CA GLY A 41 -14.69 13.60 -9.65
C GLY A 41 -13.58 14.11 -10.55
N SER A 42 -13.15 13.30 -11.54
CA SER A 42 -12.16 13.71 -12.53
C SER A 42 -12.65 14.86 -13.38
N THR A 43 -11.73 15.70 -13.83
CA THR A 43 -11.98 16.87 -14.68
C THR A 43 -11.33 16.78 -16.06
N ASP A 44 -10.59 15.72 -16.32
CA ASP A 44 -10.00 15.34 -17.61
C ASP A 44 -10.95 14.40 -18.40
N SER A 45 -10.44 13.65 -19.38
CA SER A 45 -11.23 12.69 -20.15
C SER A 45 -11.49 11.35 -19.43
N SER A 46 -11.01 11.16 -18.19
CA SER A 46 -11.18 9.90 -17.46
C SER A 46 -12.63 9.45 -17.31
N PRO A 47 -13.63 10.34 -17.00
CA PRO A 47 -15.04 9.93 -16.89
C PRO A 47 -15.58 9.36 -18.20
N GLN A 48 -15.24 9.97 -19.34
CA GLN A 48 -15.66 9.49 -20.65
C GLN A 48 -15.05 8.12 -20.99
N ILE A 49 -13.77 7.90 -20.64
CA ILE A 49 -13.09 6.61 -20.80
C ILE A 49 -13.82 5.53 -19.97
N CYS A 50 -14.19 5.84 -18.72
CA CYS A 50 -14.98 4.92 -17.89
C CYS A 50 -16.31 4.53 -18.53
N ASP A 51 -17.06 5.52 -19.01
CA ASP A 51 -18.36 5.31 -19.68
C ASP A 51 -18.24 4.46 -20.93
N ASP A 52 -17.16 4.63 -21.70
CA ASP A 52 -16.94 3.87 -22.92
C ASP A 52 -16.64 2.40 -22.62
N TYR A 53 -15.91 2.08 -21.53
CA TYR A 53 -15.73 0.72 -21.06
C TYR A 53 -17.03 0.08 -20.57
N VAL A 54 -17.87 0.81 -19.84
CA VAL A 54 -19.19 0.32 -19.41
C VAL A 54 -20.10 -0.01 -20.58
N LYS A 55 -20.05 0.79 -21.68
CA LYS A 55 -20.81 0.49 -22.92
C LYS A 55 -20.29 -0.74 -23.66
N ALA A 56 -18.98 -1.02 -23.55
CA ALA A 56 -18.34 -2.11 -24.29
C ALA A 56 -18.40 -3.46 -23.55
N TYR A 57 -18.52 -3.47 -22.21
CA TYR A 57 -18.40 -4.68 -21.40
C TYR A 57 -19.46 -4.75 -20.29
N ASP A 58 -20.34 -5.74 -20.32
CA ASP A 58 -21.44 -5.91 -19.38
C ASP A 58 -21.00 -6.19 -17.91
N PHE A 59 -19.75 -6.63 -17.72
CA PHE A 59 -19.19 -6.91 -16.40
C PHE A 59 -18.37 -5.73 -15.83
N ILE A 60 -18.33 -4.59 -16.53
CA ILE A 60 -17.74 -3.34 -16.05
C ILE A 60 -18.86 -2.41 -15.58
N SER A 61 -18.67 -1.77 -14.46
CA SER A 61 -19.55 -0.72 -13.95
C SER A 61 -18.75 0.49 -13.50
N VAL A 62 -19.38 1.66 -13.48
CA VAL A 62 -18.75 2.91 -13.02
C VAL A 62 -19.60 3.58 -11.96
N ILE A 63 -18.95 4.22 -11.01
CA ILE A 63 -19.56 5.16 -10.07
C ILE A 63 -18.83 6.50 -10.23
N HIS A 64 -19.56 7.52 -10.67
CA HIS A 64 -19.08 8.90 -10.66
C HIS A 64 -19.49 9.56 -9.34
N LYS A 65 -18.56 10.17 -8.63
CA LYS A 65 -18.81 10.84 -7.35
C LYS A 65 -18.04 12.15 -7.24
N GLU A 66 -18.42 12.99 -6.31
CA GLU A 66 -17.61 14.15 -5.95
C GLU A 66 -16.28 13.71 -5.37
N ASN A 67 -15.21 14.49 -5.64
CA ASN A 67 -13.87 14.18 -5.18
C ASN A 67 -13.80 14.08 -3.65
N GLY A 68 -13.38 12.92 -3.18
CA GLY A 68 -13.17 12.62 -1.75
C GLY A 68 -11.76 12.05 -1.46
N GLY A 69 -10.96 11.84 -2.52
CA GLY A 69 -9.62 11.25 -2.46
C GLY A 69 -9.60 9.73 -2.51
N LEU A 70 -8.40 9.17 -2.67
CA LEU A 70 -8.16 7.74 -2.91
C LEU A 70 -8.83 6.82 -1.88
N SER A 71 -8.77 7.17 -0.60
CA SER A 71 -9.44 6.42 0.48
C SER A 71 -10.94 6.31 0.25
N GLU A 72 -11.59 7.42 -0.12
CA GLU A 72 -13.04 7.43 -0.37
C GLU A 72 -13.41 6.65 -1.61
N ALA A 73 -12.61 6.72 -2.67
CA ALA A 73 -12.82 5.94 -3.88
C ALA A 73 -12.75 4.43 -3.57
N ARG A 74 -11.72 3.97 -2.83
CA ARG A 74 -11.61 2.57 -2.41
C ARG A 74 -12.74 2.14 -1.47
N ASN A 75 -13.11 2.98 -0.48
CA ASN A 75 -14.22 2.70 0.42
C ASN A 75 -15.56 2.60 -0.33
N THR A 76 -15.80 3.48 -1.30
CA THR A 76 -16.96 3.39 -2.20
C THR A 76 -16.94 2.07 -2.96
N GLY A 77 -15.78 1.67 -3.46
CA GLY A 77 -15.60 0.39 -4.12
C GLY A 77 -15.95 -0.81 -3.24
N ILE A 78 -15.47 -0.83 -1.98
CA ILE A 78 -15.80 -1.89 -1.00
C ILE A 78 -17.32 -2.02 -0.81
N LEU A 79 -18.01 -0.90 -0.64
CA LEU A 79 -19.46 -0.88 -0.39
C LEU A 79 -20.27 -1.40 -1.59
N HIS A 80 -19.81 -1.16 -2.82
CA HIS A 80 -20.53 -1.52 -4.04
C HIS A 80 -19.99 -2.79 -4.73
N ALA A 81 -18.86 -3.34 -4.26
CA ALA A 81 -18.30 -4.57 -4.77
C ALA A 81 -19.29 -5.72 -4.67
N LYS A 82 -19.50 -6.45 -5.77
CA LYS A 82 -20.36 -7.64 -5.83
C LYS A 82 -19.62 -8.91 -5.40
N GLY A 83 -18.30 -8.96 -5.63
CA GLY A 83 -17.45 -10.09 -5.30
C GLY A 83 -17.37 -10.38 -3.81
N ASP A 84 -16.98 -11.62 -3.47
CA ASP A 84 -16.61 -11.98 -2.10
C ASP A 84 -15.20 -11.47 -1.75
N TYR A 85 -14.38 -11.24 -2.78
CA TYR A 85 -13.08 -10.60 -2.71
C TYR A 85 -13.06 -9.25 -3.40
N VAL A 86 -12.14 -8.38 -2.98
CA VAL A 86 -11.86 -7.07 -3.59
C VAL A 86 -10.37 -6.91 -3.84
N TYR A 87 -10.04 -6.27 -4.96
CA TYR A 87 -8.68 -5.94 -5.36
C TYR A 87 -8.61 -4.45 -5.77
N PHE A 88 -7.52 -3.76 -5.43
CA PHE A 88 -7.38 -2.32 -5.62
C PHE A 88 -6.10 -1.97 -6.40
N PRO A 89 -6.03 -2.19 -7.72
CA PRO A 89 -4.95 -1.66 -8.51
C PRO A 89 -5.05 -0.13 -8.62
N ASP A 90 -3.91 0.55 -8.62
CA ASP A 90 -3.87 1.98 -8.90
C ASP A 90 -4.00 2.21 -10.41
N SER A 91 -4.70 3.26 -10.82
CA SER A 91 -5.10 3.46 -12.21
C SER A 91 -3.97 3.90 -13.16
N ASP A 92 -2.78 4.18 -12.63
CA ASP A 92 -1.56 4.45 -13.40
C ASP A 92 -0.64 3.23 -13.55
N ASP A 93 -1.00 2.09 -12.93
CA ASP A 93 -0.24 0.84 -12.92
C ASP A 93 -0.93 -0.24 -13.79
N TRP A 94 -0.34 -1.44 -13.89
CA TRP A 94 -0.93 -2.56 -14.63
C TRP A 94 -0.49 -3.93 -14.11
N LEU A 95 -1.22 -4.98 -14.51
CA LEU A 95 -1.01 -6.37 -14.14
C LEU A 95 -0.29 -7.16 -15.22
N GLU A 96 0.44 -8.20 -14.80
CA GLU A 96 0.90 -9.26 -15.68
C GLU A 96 -0.28 -10.09 -16.22
N PRO A 97 -0.23 -10.55 -17.49
CA PRO A 97 -1.34 -11.27 -18.10
C PRO A 97 -1.77 -12.57 -17.39
N GLN A 98 -0.83 -13.28 -16.74
CA GLN A 98 -1.11 -14.54 -16.05
C GLN A 98 -1.62 -14.38 -14.61
N THR A 99 -1.75 -13.16 -14.09
CA THR A 99 -2.03 -12.91 -12.67
C THR A 99 -3.29 -13.62 -12.17
N PHE A 100 -4.40 -13.45 -12.88
CA PHE A 100 -5.66 -14.06 -12.42
C PHE A 100 -5.78 -15.55 -12.77
N ALA A 101 -5.06 -16.03 -13.79
CA ALA A 101 -4.97 -17.46 -14.04
C ALA A 101 -4.31 -18.21 -12.87
N GLU A 102 -3.23 -17.63 -12.33
CA GLU A 102 -2.48 -18.25 -11.22
C GLU A 102 -3.14 -18.00 -9.84
N LEU A 103 -3.72 -16.83 -9.62
CA LEU A 103 -4.36 -16.51 -8.32
C LEU A 103 -5.82 -16.96 -8.24
N GLY A 104 -6.51 -17.18 -9.36
CA GLY A 104 -7.92 -17.53 -9.42
C GLY A 104 -8.24 -18.84 -8.71
N GLU A 105 -7.44 -19.89 -8.90
CA GLU A 105 -7.60 -21.16 -8.21
C GLU A 105 -7.46 -21.01 -6.69
N ILE A 106 -6.57 -20.13 -6.24
CA ILE A 106 -6.35 -19.83 -4.82
C ILE A 106 -7.59 -19.14 -4.25
N LEU A 107 -8.17 -18.19 -4.98
CA LEU A 107 -9.40 -17.51 -4.57
C LEU A 107 -10.61 -18.47 -4.54
N GLU A 108 -10.70 -19.41 -5.48
CA GLU A 108 -11.79 -20.40 -5.55
C GLU A 108 -11.78 -21.36 -4.38
N SER A 109 -10.64 -21.65 -3.78
CA SER A 109 -10.56 -22.44 -2.53
C SER A 109 -11.29 -21.78 -1.36
N ARG A 110 -11.40 -20.43 -1.37
CA ARG A 110 -12.01 -19.61 -0.30
C ARG A 110 -11.36 -19.76 1.08
N GLU A 111 -10.17 -20.34 1.12
CA GLU A 111 -9.45 -20.63 2.37
C GLU A 111 -8.72 -19.41 2.93
N PHE A 112 -8.44 -18.42 2.07
CA PHE A 112 -7.61 -17.28 2.43
C PHE A 112 -8.40 -15.99 2.54
N ASP A 113 -8.11 -15.23 3.59
CA ASP A 113 -8.69 -13.91 3.80
C ASP A 113 -7.92 -12.82 3.05
N ILE A 114 -6.61 -13.03 2.86
CA ILE A 114 -5.74 -12.15 2.08
C ILE A 114 -4.87 -13.01 1.16
N VAL A 115 -4.77 -12.62 -0.11
CA VAL A 115 -3.81 -13.17 -1.08
C VAL A 115 -2.82 -12.06 -1.43
N SER A 116 -1.56 -12.22 -1.06
CA SER A 116 -0.48 -11.25 -1.25
C SER A 116 0.50 -11.73 -2.32
N PHE A 117 0.91 -10.81 -3.18
CA PHE A 117 1.92 -11.03 -4.23
C PHE A 117 2.91 -9.87 -4.25
N ASN A 118 3.86 -9.85 -5.18
CA ASN A 118 4.86 -8.80 -5.27
C ASN A 118 4.63 -7.91 -6.50
N ARG A 119 5.42 -6.83 -6.54
CA ARG A 119 5.44 -5.85 -7.63
C ARG A 119 6.85 -5.67 -8.19
N GLU A 120 6.93 -5.22 -9.41
CA GLU A 120 8.13 -4.67 -10.02
C GLU A 120 7.98 -3.15 -10.15
N PHE A 121 9.07 -2.42 -9.87
CA PHE A 121 9.13 -0.97 -10.09
C PHE A 121 9.62 -0.72 -11.50
N VAL A 122 8.79 -0.11 -12.34
CA VAL A 122 9.03 0.06 -13.77
C VAL A 122 9.00 1.53 -14.16
N LYS A 123 9.76 1.89 -15.20
CA LYS A 123 9.75 3.22 -15.81
C LYS A 123 8.87 3.28 -17.05
N GLY A 124 8.61 2.16 -17.67
CA GLY A 124 7.78 2.03 -18.85
C GLY A 124 7.34 0.60 -19.11
N GLU A 125 6.59 0.39 -20.18
CA GLU A 125 6.01 -0.89 -20.55
C GLU A 125 7.05 -1.92 -21.04
N GLU A 126 8.21 -1.45 -21.46
CA GLU A 126 9.29 -2.30 -21.99
C GLU A 126 10.19 -2.88 -20.90
N ASP A 127 10.01 -2.48 -19.64
CA ASP A 127 10.83 -2.99 -18.53
C ASP A 127 10.44 -4.44 -18.23
N PRO A 128 11.36 -5.42 -18.37
CA PRO A 128 11.03 -6.82 -18.17
C PRO A 128 10.82 -7.11 -16.67
N ILE A 129 9.79 -7.91 -16.36
CA ILE A 129 9.74 -8.55 -15.05
C ILE A 129 10.78 -9.68 -15.02
N VAL A 130 11.67 -9.58 -14.06
CA VAL A 130 12.54 -10.70 -13.71
C VAL A 130 11.77 -11.58 -12.73
N SER A 131 11.30 -12.74 -13.22
CA SER A 131 10.63 -13.72 -12.37
C SER A 131 11.65 -14.48 -11.53
N ASP A 132 11.47 -14.44 -10.23
CA ASP A 132 12.16 -15.31 -9.30
C ASP A 132 11.52 -16.73 -9.31
N PRO A 133 12.23 -17.77 -8.90
CA PRO A 133 11.61 -19.08 -8.70
C PRO A 133 10.38 -18.97 -7.79
N LEU A 134 9.28 -19.61 -8.18
CA LEU A 134 8.03 -19.56 -7.43
C LEU A 134 8.23 -20.06 -5.99
N VAL A 135 7.91 -19.20 -5.04
CA VAL A 135 7.84 -19.54 -3.61
C VAL A 135 6.50 -19.08 -3.09
N THR A 136 5.75 -19.99 -2.50
CA THR A 136 4.46 -19.70 -1.84
C THR A 136 4.55 -20.04 -0.37
N GLN A 137 3.85 -19.27 0.46
CA GLN A 137 3.76 -19.50 1.90
C GLN A 137 2.35 -19.16 2.40
N VAL A 138 1.94 -19.84 3.46
CA VAL A 138 0.70 -19.55 4.18
C VAL A 138 1.07 -19.09 5.58
N PHE A 139 0.43 -18.03 6.03
CA PHE A 139 0.64 -17.44 7.35
C PHE A 139 -0.69 -17.28 8.08
N GLU A 140 -0.67 -17.38 9.39
CA GLU A 140 -1.71 -16.73 10.21
C GLU A 140 -1.61 -15.21 10.04
N GLY A 141 -2.73 -14.50 10.18
CA GLY A 141 -2.76 -13.05 9.94
C GLY A 141 -1.76 -12.26 10.77
N LYS A 142 -1.59 -12.63 12.05
CA LYS A 142 -0.57 -12.05 12.93
C LYS A 142 0.86 -12.27 12.41
N ASP A 143 1.18 -13.46 11.92
CA ASP A 143 2.50 -13.75 11.39
C ASP A 143 2.76 -12.98 10.09
N ALA A 144 1.75 -12.85 9.24
CA ALA A 144 1.77 -12.00 8.05
C ALA A 144 2.04 -10.53 8.41
N PHE A 145 1.39 -10.00 9.46
CA PHE A 145 1.66 -8.68 9.99
C PHE A 145 3.13 -8.53 10.45
N VAL A 146 3.67 -9.50 11.18
CA VAL A 146 5.08 -9.48 11.62
C VAL A 146 6.04 -9.53 10.41
N LYS A 147 5.71 -10.28 9.35
CA LYS A 147 6.47 -10.28 8.09
C LYS A 147 6.46 -8.90 7.42
N MET A 148 5.30 -8.24 7.39
CA MET A 148 5.18 -6.87 6.91
C MET A 148 6.07 -5.90 7.69
N LEU A 149 6.07 -5.97 9.02
CA LEU A 149 6.95 -5.14 9.86
C LEU A 149 8.44 -5.37 9.60
N LYS A 150 8.83 -6.58 9.22
CA LYS A 150 10.21 -6.95 8.86
C LYS A 150 10.57 -6.57 7.43
N HIS A 151 9.65 -6.02 6.64
CA HIS A 151 9.81 -5.84 5.19
C HIS A 151 10.26 -7.12 4.48
N SER A 152 9.76 -8.26 4.91
CA SER A 152 10.15 -9.56 4.40
C SER A 152 8.95 -10.32 3.87
N TYR A 153 8.94 -10.62 2.58
CA TYR A 153 7.93 -11.43 1.91
C TYR A 153 6.55 -10.77 1.73
N ILE A 154 6.12 -9.90 2.65
CA ILE A 154 4.84 -9.18 2.62
C ILE A 154 5.10 -7.68 2.73
N THR A 155 4.45 -6.91 1.88
CA THR A 155 4.53 -5.44 1.88
C THR A 155 3.37 -4.81 2.64
N GLY A 156 3.46 -3.52 2.94
CA GLY A 156 2.37 -2.73 3.53
C GLY A 156 1.42 -2.09 2.52
N PHE A 157 1.60 -2.30 1.20
CA PHE A 157 0.82 -1.65 0.16
C PHE A 157 -0.52 -2.38 -0.10
N ALA A 158 -1.53 -1.67 -0.59
CA ALA A 158 -2.85 -2.24 -0.88
C ALA A 158 -2.93 -2.88 -2.27
N ASN A 159 -2.18 -2.35 -3.25
CA ASN A 159 -2.28 -2.72 -4.66
C ASN A 159 -1.59 -4.05 -5.05
N ASP A 160 -0.89 -4.70 -4.12
CA ASP A 160 -0.31 -6.03 -4.30
C ASP A 160 -1.02 -7.11 -3.45
N LYS A 161 -2.31 -6.89 -3.16
CA LYS A 161 -3.12 -7.81 -2.37
C LYS A 161 -4.56 -7.89 -2.84
N ILE A 162 -5.13 -9.10 -2.76
CA ILE A 162 -6.55 -9.34 -2.90
C ILE A 162 -7.09 -9.65 -1.50
N TYR A 163 -8.19 -9.04 -1.12
CA TYR A 163 -8.76 -9.14 0.22
C TYR A 163 -10.16 -9.74 0.18
N LYS A 164 -10.47 -10.60 1.12
CA LYS A 164 -11.86 -10.99 1.39
C LYS A 164 -12.64 -9.77 1.86
N LYS A 165 -13.72 -9.43 1.17
CA LYS A 165 -14.50 -8.21 1.47
C LYS A 165 -15.02 -8.17 2.90
N SER A 166 -15.37 -9.33 3.47
CA SER A 166 -15.84 -9.45 4.86
C SER A 166 -14.81 -8.94 5.89
N LEU A 167 -13.50 -9.01 5.62
CA LEU A 167 -12.49 -8.41 6.52
C LEU A 167 -12.76 -6.94 6.79
N PHE A 168 -13.16 -6.18 5.78
CA PHE A 168 -13.49 -4.76 5.94
C PHE A 168 -14.81 -4.58 6.68
N ILE A 169 -15.85 -5.32 6.28
CA ILE A 169 -17.21 -5.13 6.77
C ILE A 169 -17.36 -5.63 8.21
N ASP A 170 -16.93 -6.86 8.49
CA ASP A 170 -17.17 -7.52 9.77
C ASP A 170 -16.31 -6.93 10.90
N ASN A 171 -15.15 -6.36 10.54
CA ASN A 171 -14.24 -5.70 11.50
C ASN A 171 -14.38 -4.17 11.51
N ASN A 172 -15.31 -3.60 10.74
CA ASN A 172 -15.49 -2.16 10.60
C ASN A 172 -14.18 -1.43 10.23
N ILE A 173 -13.42 -2.03 9.30
CA ILE A 173 -12.17 -1.47 8.78
C ILE A 173 -12.46 -0.72 7.49
N SER A 174 -11.91 0.47 7.35
CA SER A 174 -11.96 1.27 6.13
C SER A 174 -10.67 2.01 5.91
N PHE A 175 -10.41 2.42 4.67
CA PHE A 175 -9.30 3.33 4.38
C PHE A 175 -9.59 4.71 5.02
N PRO A 176 -8.61 5.31 5.73
CA PRO A 176 -8.80 6.56 6.47
C PRO A 176 -9.02 7.75 5.53
N LYS A 177 -10.18 8.37 5.62
CA LYS A 177 -10.61 9.49 4.76
C LYS A 177 -9.69 10.69 4.87
N GLY A 178 -9.33 11.30 3.72
CA GLY A 178 -8.54 12.51 3.67
C GLY A 178 -7.10 12.36 4.17
N LYS A 179 -6.59 11.13 4.25
CA LYS A 179 -5.23 10.81 4.67
C LYS A 179 -4.37 10.34 3.49
N TYR A 180 -3.09 10.69 3.54
CA TYR A 180 -2.06 10.07 2.71
C TYR A 180 -1.55 8.79 3.39
N TYR A 181 -1.01 7.84 2.60
CA TYR A 181 -0.50 6.55 3.12
C TYR A 181 -1.60 5.73 3.82
N GLU A 182 -2.80 5.76 3.26
CA GLU A 182 -4.01 5.10 3.76
C GLU A 182 -3.84 3.59 3.87
N ASP A 183 -3.01 3.00 3.04
CA ASP A 183 -2.61 1.59 3.07
C ASP A 183 -1.84 1.25 4.37
N LEU A 184 -0.88 2.09 4.78
CA LEU A 184 -0.19 1.95 6.05
C LEU A 184 -1.18 2.02 7.23
N GLY A 185 -2.20 2.88 7.14
CA GLY A 185 -3.25 3.03 8.16
C GLY A 185 -4.29 1.91 8.19
N THR A 186 -4.32 1.04 7.17
CA THR A 186 -5.36 0.02 6.96
C THR A 186 -4.82 -1.40 7.05
N ASN A 187 -3.74 -1.71 6.32
CA ASN A 187 -3.27 -3.08 6.15
C ASN A 187 -2.89 -3.79 7.46
N TYR A 188 -2.32 -3.09 8.43
CA TYR A 188 -2.01 -3.71 9.72
C TYR A 188 -3.26 -4.23 10.43
N LYS A 189 -4.39 -3.54 10.30
CA LYS A 189 -5.67 -3.97 10.87
C LYS A 189 -6.21 -5.18 10.15
N LEU A 190 -6.15 -5.17 8.80
CA LEU A 190 -6.59 -6.28 7.97
C LEU A 190 -5.79 -7.55 8.28
N PHE A 191 -4.46 -7.46 8.35
CA PHE A 191 -3.64 -8.62 8.72
C PHE A 191 -3.96 -9.15 10.11
N LEU A 192 -4.08 -8.27 11.11
CA LEU A 192 -4.39 -8.68 12.48
C LEU A 192 -5.83 -9.19 12.67
N SER A 193 -6.71 -8.98 11.69
CA SER A 193 -8.08 -9.51 11.66
C SER A 193 -8.23 -10.73 10.76
N ALA A 194 -7.23 -11.05 9.94
CA ALA A 194 -7.24 -12.20 9.06
C ALA A 194 -6.90 -13.49 9.82
N GLU A 195 -7.53 -14.61 9.44
CA GLU A 195 -7.14 -15.93 9.91
C GLU A 195 -6.00 -16.48 9.05
N ASN A 196 -6.18 -16.51 7.72
CA ASN A 196 -5.26 -17.13 6.77
C ASN A 196 -4.82 -16.15 5.67
N VAL A 197 -3.51 -16.03 5.47
CA VAL A 197 -2.90 -15.20 4.45
C VAL A 197 -2.05 -16.08 3.54
N PHE A 198 -2.42 -16.14 2.25
CA PHE A 198 -1.56 -16.70 1.22
C PHE A 198 -0.59 -15.63 0.73
N ALA A 199 0.66 -15.98 0.51
CA ALA A 199 1.65 -15.08 -0.04
C ALA A 199 2.53 -15.78 -1.07
N THR A 200 2.82 -15.08 -2.18
CA THR A 200 3.76 -15.52 -3.20
C THR A 200 4.80 -14.44 -3.45
N ASN A 201 6.00 -14.87 -3.87
CA ASN A 201 7.06 -13.95 -4.30
C ASN A 201 6.91 -13.48 -5.75
N GLN A 202 5.91 -13.98 -6.48
CA GLN A 202 5.72 -13.61 -7.88
C GLN A 202 5.34 -12.13 -8.01
N LYS A 203 5.93 -11.47 -9.00
CA LYS A 203 5.73 -10.06 -9.30
C LYS A 203 4.66 -9.94 -10.38
N TYR A 204 3.40 -9.85 -9.98
CA TYR A 204 2.28 -9.74 -10.89
C TYR A 204 1.86 -8.30 -11.17
N TYR A 205 2.47 -7.33 -10.51
CA TYR A 205 2.08 -5.93 -10.55
C TYR A 205 3.23 -5.04 -11.00
N HIS A 206 2.98 -4.21 -12.01
CA HIS A 206 3.91 -3.19 -12.47
C HIS A 206 3.58 -1.86 -11.84
N TYR A 207 4.46 -1.38 -10.96
CA TYR A 207 4.35 -0.09 -10.32
C TYR A 207 5.14 0.96 -11.12
N LEU A 208 4.44 1.95 -11.71
CA LEU A 208 5.05 2.99 -12.52
C LEU A 208 5.71 4.07 -11.66
N ILE A 209 7.05 4.17 -11.70
CA ILE A 209 7.80 5.17 -10.90
C ILE A 209 7.99 6.52 -11.61
N ASP A 210 7.87 6.58 -12.92
CA ASP A 210 8.10 7.79 -13.75
C ASP A 210 6.79 8.56 -14.06
N ASN A 211 5.80 8.49 -13.15
CA ASN A 211 4.59 9.31 -13.24
C ASN A 211 4.81 10.67 -12.54
N PRO A 212 4.95 11.80 -13.27
CA PRO A 212 5.17 13.12 -12.68
C PRO A 212 3.96 13.61 -11.87
N ASP A 213 2.77 13.10 -12.16
CA ASP A 213 1.51 13.48 -11.51
C ASP A 213 1.24 12.64 -10.25
N SER A 214 2.14 11.68 -9.92
CA SER A 214 1.98 10.81 -8.76
C SER A 214 1.98 11.58 -7.44
N ILE A 215 1.06 11.19 -6.56
CA ILE A 215 0.93 11.74 -5.19
C ILE A 215 2.27 11.66 -4.43
N THR A 216 3.12 10.70 -4.74
CA THR A 216 4.40 10.46 -4.02
C THR A 216 5.51 11.44 -4.38
N GLN A 217 5.38 12.24 -5.46
CA GLN A 217 6.44 13.13 -5.97
C GLN A 217 6.72 14.36 -5.09
N SER A 218 5.81 14.76 -4.23
CA SER A 218 5.98 15.98 -3.42
C SER A 218 5.73 15.74 -1.94
N TRP A 219 6.38 16.53 -1.07
CA TRP A 219 6.18 16.51 0.37
C TRP A 219 5.37 17.71 0.84
N ASN A 220 4.44 17.49 1.78
CA ASN A 220 3.74 18.52 2.51
C ASN A 220 3.60 18.12 4.00
N GLU A 221 3.11 19.02 4.83
CA GLU A 221 2.99 18.80 6.28
C GLU A 221 2.05 17.64 6.60
N GLN A 222 0.92 17.55 5.88
CA GLN A 222 -0.06 16.50 6.09
C GLN A 222 0.52 15.11 5.82
N LYS A 223 1.32 14.95 4.75
CA LYS A 223 1.98 13.67 4.44
C LYS A 223 2.90 13.22 5.57
N PHE A 224 3.67 14.14 6.15
CA PHE A 224 4.52 13.82 7.29
C PHE A 224 3.69 13.48 8.54
N SER A 225 2.64 14.26 8.83
CA SER A 225 1.75 14.04 9.97
C SER A 225 1.00 12.72 9.86
N ASP A 226 0.46 12.39 8.69
CA ASP A 226 -0.30 11.16 8.48
C ASP A 226 0.59 9.94 8.61
N MET A 227 1.75 9.94 7.95
CA MET A 227 2.75 8.88 8.06
C MET A 227 3.20 8.67 9.52
N PHE A 228 3.50 9.76 10.24
CA PHE A 228 3.89 9.71 11.65
C PHE A 228 2.77 9.16 12.52
N GLY A 229 1.52 9.60 12.29
CA GLY A 229 0.34 9.11 13.00
C GLY A 229 0.17 7.59 12.82
N PHE A 230 0.24 7.08 11.60
CA PHE A 230 0.10 5.64 11.35
C PHE A 230 1.24 4.80 11.94
N TYR A 231 2.47 5.27 11.90
CA TYR A 231 3.56 4.59 12.62
C TYR A 231 3.31 4.55 14.13
N LYS A 232 2.76 5.64 14.72
CA LYS A 232 2.37 5.65 16.14
C LYS A 232 1.24 4.66 16.41
N ASP A 233 0.22 4.60 15.56
CA ASP A 233 -0.90 3.68 15.71
C ASP A 233 -0.43 2.22 15.66
N ILE A 234 0.44 1.86 14.73
CA ILE A 234 1.02 0.50 14.63
C ILE A 234 1.82 0.14 15.88
N PHE A 235 2.50 1.09 16.50
CA PHE A 235 3.36 0.81 17.64
C PHE A 235 2.67 0.93 19.01
N TYR A 236 1.75 1.91 19.16
CA TYR A 236 1.18 2.24 20.48
C TYR A 236 -0.25 1.74 20.69
N SER A 237 -1.01 1.39 19.61
CA SER A 237 -2.41 1.03 19.81
C SER A 237 -2.58 -0.24 20.63
N ASP A 238 -3.57 -0.24 21.51
CA ASP A 238 -3.91 -1.42 22.31
C ASP A 238 -4.32 -2.60 21.44
N PHE A 239 -4.98 -2.33 20.31
CA PHE A 239 -5.37 -3.35 19.33
C PHE A 239 -4.17 -4.15 18.80
N VAL A 240 -3.06 -3.49 18.50
CA VAL A 240 -1.82 -4.16 18.05
C VAL A 240 -1.11 -4.83 19.23
N ARG A 241 -0.94 -4.11 20.32
CA ARG A 241 -0.15 -4.56 21.46
C ARG A 241 -0.74 -5.77 22.18
N ALA A 242 -2.08 -5.89 22.19
CA ALA A 242 -2.76 -7.03 22.79
C ALA A 242 -2.53 -8.36 22.04
N GLN A 243 -2.15 -8.30 20.76
CA GLN A 243 -1.96 -9.47 19.91
C GLN A 243 -0.50 -9.93 19.81
N LEU A 244 0.45 -9.07 20.21
CA LEU A 244 1.88 -9.32 20.04
C LEU A 244 2.55 -9.81 21.32
N ASN A 245 3.41 -10.81 21.20
CA ASN A 245 4.30 -11.22 22.26
C ASN A 245 5.51 -10.24 22.42
N LYS A 246 6.37 -10.50 23.40
CA LYS A 246 7.49 -9.60 23.73
C LYS A 246 8.50 -9.43 22.57
N GLU A 247 8.77 -10.49 21.82
CA GLU A 247 9.70 -10.44 20.67
C GLU A 247 9.06 -9.66 19.51
N GLU A 248 7.80 -9.92 19.21
CA GLU A 248 7.03 -9.23 18.17
C GLU A 248 6.86 -7.72 18.48
N LEU A 249 6.71 -7.36 19.76
CA LEU A 249 6.71 -5.96 20.21
C LEU A 249 8.08 -5.28 19.96
N GLN A 250 9.19 -6.00 20.09
CA GLN A 250 10.51 -5.46 19.74
C GLN A 250 10.63 -5.23 18.22
N ILE A 251 10.07 -6.11 17.40
CA ILE A 251 10.00 -5.93 15.94
C ILE A 251 9.16 -4.71 15.59
N SER A 252 8.00 -4.55 16.22
CA SER A 252 7.14 -3.36 16.07
C SER A 252 7.87 -2.08 16.46
N GLN A 253 8.63 -2.09 17.58
CA GLN A 253 9.47 -0.95 17.97
C GLN A 253 10.53 -0.63 16.91
N LEU A 254 11.18 -1.65 16.36
CA LEU A 254 12.20 -1.48 15.33
C LEU A 254 11.61 -0.89 14.05
N TYR A 255 10.44 -1.37 13.63
CA TYR A 255 9.68 -0.83 12.50
C TYR A 255 9.33 0.66 12.73
N TYR A 256 8.82 0.99 13.92
CA TYR A 256 8.52 2.36 14.33
C TYR A 256 9.75 3.28 14.23
N VAL A 257 10.86 2.89 14.85
CA VAL A 257 12.12 3.66 14.84
C VAL A 257 12.66 3.83 13.40
N ASN A 258 12.55 2.80 12.57
CA ASN A 258 12.94 2.85 11.17
C ASN A 258 12.07 3.84 10.37
N GLY A 259 10.76 3.82 10.58
CA GLY A 259 9.82 4.76 9.98
C GLY A 259 10.05 6.21 10.40
N LEU A 260 10.23 6.45 11.69
CA LEU A 260 10.57 7.79 12.21
C LEU A 260 11.89 8.32 11.65
N THR A 261 12.87 7.43 11.50
CA THR A 261 14.17 7.78 10.89
C THR A 261 13.99 8.19 9.43
N HIS A 262 13.12 7.49 8.69
CA HIS A 262 12.76 7.85 7.31
C HIS A 262 12.10 9.24 7.26
N ILE A 263 11.09 9.50 8.10
CA ILE A 263 10.41 10.80 8.17
C ILE A 263 11.40 11.93 8.44
N LEU A 264 12.25 11.80 9.46
CA LEU A 264 13.24 12.82 9.80
C LEU A 264 14.25 13.06 8.68
N ALA A 265 14.71 12.00 8.04
CA ALA A 265 15.62 12.09 6.91
C ALA A 265 14.98 12.80 5.71
N SER A 266 13.71 12.50 5.42
CA SER A 266 12.94 13.15 4.35
C SER A 266 12.71 14.64 4.62
N LEU A 267 12.40 15.02 5.87
CA LEU A 267 12.31 16.43 6.28
C LEU A 267 13.62 17.20 6.05
N TYR A 268 14.76 16.59 6.37
CA TYR A 268 16.06 17.22 6.14
C TYR A 268 16.44 17.26 4.66
N LYS A 269 16.24 16.17 3.93
CA LYS A 269 16.54 16.07 2.50
C LYS A 269 15.75 17.09 1.68
N SER A 270 14.47 17.27 1.98
CA SER A 270 13.59 18.24 1.33
C SER A 270 13.71 19.67 1.88
N LYS A 271 14.56 19.89 2.90
CA LYS A 271 14.79 21.18 3.59
C LYS A 271 13.50 21.75 4.22
N LEU A 272 12.57 20.88 4.62
CA LEU A 272 11.28 21.24 5.22
C LEU A 272 11.30 21.21 6.76
N ASP A 273 12.39 20.81 7.39
CA ASP A 273 12.54 20.65 8.83
C ASP A 273 12.32 21.94 9.65
N LYS A 274 12.63 23.10 9.07
CA LYS A 274 12.35 24.39 9.70
C LYS A 274 10.92 24.87 9.46
N LYS A 275 10.37 24.57 8.27
CA LYS A 275 9.00 24.94 7.91
C LYS A 275 7.99 24.15 8.75
N TYR A 276 8.25 22.86 8.98
CA TYR A 276 7.41 21.95 9.76
C TYR A 276 8.10 21.58 11.08
N ILE A 277 8.40 22.62 11.88
CA ILE A 277 9.25 22.49 13.08
C ILE A 277 8.60 21.63 14.15
N ASP A 278 7.27 21.68 14.29
CA ASP A 278 6.55 20.96 15.33
C ASP A 278 6.65 19.45 15.10
N ILE A 279 6.29 18.97 13.93
CA ILE A 279 6.44 17.53 13.59
C ILE A 279 7.91 17.09 13.61
N THR A 280 8.83 17.96 13.18
CA THR A 280 10.27 17.65 13.24
C THR A 280 10.73 17.42 14.69
N ASN A 281 10.24 18.21 15.64
CA ASN A 281 10.60 18.08 17.05
C ASN A 281 9.91 16.86 17.68
N GLU A 282 8.64 16.59 17.37
CA GLU A 282 7.93 15.41 17.84
C GLU A 282 8.61 14.12 17.38
N VAL A 283 8.95 14.01 16.09
CA VAL A 283 9.68 12.84 15.54
C VAL A 283 11.02 12.64 16.23
N LYS A 284 11.78 13.71 16.51
CA LYS A 284 13.05 13.62 17.26
C LYS A 284 12.84 13.12 18.69
N GLN A 285 11.83 13.65 19.38
CA GLN A 285 11.52 13.23 20.75
C GLN A 285 11.14 11.75 20.81
N GLU A 286 10.29 11.29 19.88
CA GLU A 286 9.91 9.89 19.80
C GLU A 286 11.09 8.97 19.44
N LEU A 287 12.00 9.38 18.56
CA LEU A 287 13.24 8.65 18.26
C LEU A 287 14.16 8.52 19.48
N LEU A 288 14.25 9.56 20.32
CA LEU A 288 15.06 9.52 21.55
C LEU A 288 14.40 8.63 22.60
N LYS A 289 13.08 8.74 22.78
CA LYS A 289 12.30 7.98 23.75
C LYS A 289 12.32 6.47 23.46
N ASN A 290 12.20 6.10 22.18
CA ASN A 290 12.08 4.72 21.72
C ASN A 290 13.38 4.18 21.09
N SER A 291 14.52 4.74 21.46
CA SER A 291 15.80 4.38 20.85
C SER A 291 16.10 2.88 20.99
N VAL A 292 16.64 2.31 19.91
CA VAL A 292 17.08 0.91 19.83
C VAL A 292 18.60 0.83 19.68
N SER A 293 19.19 -0.33 19.92
CA SER A 293 20.63 -0.53 19.75
C SER A 293 21.01 -0.54 18.25
N LEU A 294 22.27 -0.22 17.94
CA LEU A 294 22.77 -0.27 16.58
C LEU A 294 22.79 -1.71 16.02
N SER A 295 22.91 -2.71 16.89
CA SER A 295 22.84 -4.13 16.51
C SER A 295 21.43 -4.50 16.03
N GLN A 296 20.38 -3.99 16.69
CA GLN A 296 18.99 -4.20 16.24
C GLN A 296 18.71 -3.54 14.89
N MET A 297 19.38 -2.42 14.56
CA MET A 297 19.26 -1.73 13.27
C MET A 297 20.07 -2.38 12.16
N LYS A 298 20.79 -3.49 12.40
CA LYS A 298 21.79 -4.04 11.47
C LYS A 298 21.26 -4.23 10.03
N ASP A 299 20.06 -4.76 9.91
CA ASP A 299 19.46 -5.14 8.62
C ASP A 299 18.30 -4.20 8.21
N GLN A 300 18.22 -3.01 8.83
CA GLN A 300 17.16 -2.05 8.53
C GLN A 300 17.55 -1.07 7.41
N PRO A 301 16.60 -0.70 6.51
CA PRO A 301 16.89 0.20 5.37
C PRO A 301 17.48 1.56 5.78
N ASN A 302 17.06 2.09 6.93
CA ASN A 302 17.51 3.40 7.41
C ASN A 302 18.63 3.34 8.44
N LYS A 303 19.35 2.23 8.56
CA LYS A 303 20.44 2.03 9.54
C LYS A 303 21.45 3.18 9.55
N LEU A 304 22.01 3.56 8.39
CA LEU A 304 23.01 4.62 8.31
C LEU A 304 22.43 5.97 8.75
N LYS A 305 21.20 6.29 8.32
CA LYS A 305 20.52 7.52 8.74
C LYS A 305 20.28 7.55 10.26
N TYR A 306 19.91 6.40 10.85
CA TYR A 306 19.75 6.27 12.30
C TYR A 306 21.07 6.46 13.07
N ILE A 307 22.18 5.89 12.55
CA ILE A 307 23.52 6.12 13.12
C ILE A 307 23.87 7.62 13.11
N LEU A 308 23.68 8.29 11.98
CA LEU A 308 23.94 9.72 11.84
C LEU A 308 23.03 10.57 12.76
N PHE A 309 21.78 10.14 12.97
CA PHE A 309 20.90 10.77 13.96
C PHE A 309 21.46 10.63 15.37
N ARG A 310 21.87 9.41 15.77
CA ARG A 310 22.45 9.14 17.11
C ARG A 310 23.74 9.93 17.35
N LEU A 311 24.55 10.15 16.30
CA LEU A 311 25.75 10.99 16.35
C LEU A 311 25.44 12.50 16.23
N LYS A 312 24.16 12.90 16.12
CA LYS A 312 23.69 14.28 15.96
C LYS A 312 24.18 14.98 14.69
N VAL A 313 24.58 14.23 13.67
CA VAL A 313 25.11 14.76 12.40
C VAL A 313 24.21 14.50 11.19
N LEU A 314 23.05 13.89 11.36
CA LEU A 314 22.15 13.54 10.26
C LEU A 314 21.78 14.77 9.40
N LYS A 315 21.43 15.89 10.03
CA LYS A 315 21.12 17.13 9.30
C LYS A 315 22.31 17.68 8.52
N LEU A 316 23.50 17.62 9.11
CA LEU A 316 24.75 18.06 8.45
C LEU A 316 25.04 17.17 7.23
N ALA A 317 24.82 15.86 7.32
CA ALA A 317 25.01 14.93 6.21
C ALA A 317 24.16 15.30 4.98
N PHE A 318 22.91 15.72 5.17
CA PHE A 318 22.06 16.22 4.07
C PHE A 318 22.38 17.63 3.58
N SER A 319 23.20 18.40 4.34
CA SER A 319 23.67 19.72 3.90
C SER A 319 24.90 19.63 3.00
N ILE A 320 25.61 18.52 3.01
CA ILE A 320 26.76 18.25 2.14
C ILE A 320 26.20 17.51 0.91
N GLN A 321 26.20 18.15 -0.26
CA GLN A 321 25.73 17.58 -1.52
C GLN A 321 26.42 16.23 -1.80
N ASN A 322 25.64 15.19 -2.09
CA ASN A 322 26.02 13.83 -2.56
C ASN A 322 26.33 12.74 -1.52
N ILE A 323 25.80 12.78 -0.31
CA ILE A 323 25.99 11.64 0.61
C ILE A 323 24.82 10.62 0.57
N PHE A 324 23.64 10.98 -0.01
CA PHE A 324 22.47 10.11 -0.08
C PHE A 324 21.67 10.31 -1.37
#